data_08ec02c851a49dd9b7de34d81a15c689
#
_entry.id   08ec02c851a49dd9b7de34d81a15c689
#
_cell.length_a   1.000
_cell.length_b   1.000
_cell.length_c   1.000
_cell.angle_alpha   90.00
_cell.angle_beta   90.00
_cell.angle_gamma   90.00
#
_symmetry.space_group_name_H-M   'P 1'
#
loop_
_entity.id
_entity.type
_entity.pdbx_description
1 polymer ?
#
loop_
_entity_poly.entity_id
_entity_poly.type
_entity_poly.pdbx_seq_one_letter_code
_entity_poly.pdbx_strand_id
1 'polypeptide(L)'
;MIRADSLLFLPAPFKVSRVRVFRTGQVEFAKSLDGLFTSEVGRAMLVGPEDGGNFIVSMVDFPPGVRNKFHIHSSDQILIVTSGVGIVATQDEEIAVSAGDLVSIPANLKHWHGASAESEFAHISIVASGTVTTQLET
;
A
#
# COMPACT_ATOMS: atom_id res chain seq x y z
N MET A 1 -10.42 -30.47 8.98
CA MET A 1 -10.42 -29.66 7.73
C MET A 1 -11.81 -29.07 7.53
N ILE A 2 -11.89 -27.77 7.28
CA ILE A 2 -13.17 -27.10 7.00
C ILE A 2 -13.55 -27.41 5.56
N ARG A 3 -14.78 -27.85 5.34
CA ARG A 3 -15.30 -28.09 3.99
C ARG A 3 -15.58 -26.75 3.29
N ALA A 4 -15.51 -26.72 1.97
CA ALA A 4 -15.80 -25.53 1.19
C ALA A 4 -17.24 -25.01 1.43
N ASP A 5 -18.22 -25.91 1.54
CA ASP A 5 -19.61 -25.55 1.82
C ASP A 5 -19.80 -24.97 3.22
N SER A 6 -18.98 -25.37 4.20
CA SER A 6 -19.00 -24.80 5.54
C SER A 6 -18.53 -23.34 5.56
N LEU A 7 -17.61 -22.95 4.66
CA LEU A 7 -17.14 -21.59 4.54
C LEU A 7 -18.23 -20.62 4.08
N LEU A 8 -19.23 -21.10 3.33
CA LEU A 8 -20.34 -20.28 2.84
C LEU A 8 -21.25 -19.77 3.98
N PHE A 9 -21.23 -20.41 5.14
CA PHE A 9 -22.05 -20.05 6.28
C PHE A 9 -21.31 -19.27 7.35
N LEU A 10 -20.02 -18.96 7.13
CA LEU A 10 -19.25 -18.12 8.05
C LEU A 10 -19.63 -16.66 7.88
N PRO A 11 -19.80 -15.90 8.97
CA PRO A 11 -20.02 -14.47 8.85
C PRO A 11 -18.80 -13.81 8.22
N ALA A 12 -19.03 -12.85 7.31
CA ALA A 12 -17.95 -12.06 6.72
C ALA A 12 -17.86 -10.71 7.46
N PRO A 13 -16.62 -10.18 7.67
CA PRO A 13 -15.35 -10.82 7.37
C PRO A 13 -15.01 -11.92 8.39
N PHE A 14 -14.33 -12.92 7.96
CA PHE A 14 -13.81 -13.97 8.86
C PHE A 14 -12.27 -13.90 8.89
N LYS A 15 -11.73 -14.22 10.06
CA LYS A 15 -10.28 -14.13 10.27
C LYS A 15 -9.56 -15.31 9.60
N VAL A 16 -8.47 -15.00 8.88
CA VAL A 16 -7.58 -16.03 8.35
C VAL A 16 -6.86 -16.74 9.49
N SER A 17 -6.85 -18.06 9.48
CA SER A 17 -6.30 -18.90 10.56
C SER A 17 -5.07 -19.70 10.16
N ARG A 18 -4.42 -19.37 9.04
CA ARG A 18 -3.22 -20.08 8.55
C ARG A 18 -2.13 -19.09 8.15
N VAL A 19 -0.88 -19.55 8.21
CA VAL A 19 0.26 -18.77 7.72
C VAL A 19 0.18 -18.66 6.19
N ARG A 20 0.42 -17.46 5.69
CA ARG A 20 0.57 -17.19 4.26
C ARG A 20 1.92 -16.53 4.04
N VAL A 21 2.58 -16.86 2.95
CA VAL A 21 3.87 -16.28 2.59
C VAL A 21 3.75 -15.61 1.23
N PHE A 22 4.15 -14.34 1.18
CA PHE A 22 4.19 -13.57 -0.06
C PHE A 22 5.66 -13.29 -0.40
N ARG A 23 6.07 -13.68 -1.59
CA ARG A 23 7.41 -13.38 -2.11
C ARG A 23 7.31 -12.09 -2.91
N THR A 24 7.93 -11.02 -2.41
CA THR A 24 7.77 -9.69 -3.02
C THR A 24 8.20 -9.62 -4.48
N GLY A 25 9.21 -10.41 -4.87
CA GLY A 25 9.65 -10.49 -6.26
C GLY A 25 8.73 -11.31 -7.17
N GLN A 26 7.73 -11.98 -6.63
CA GLN A 26 6.79 -12.84 -7.38
C GLN A 26 5.35 -12.32 -7.31
N VAL A 27 5.13 -11.17 -6.72
CA VAL A 27 3.80 -10.57 -6.59
C VAL A 27 3.34 -10.09 -7.97
N GLU A 28 2.13 -10.49 -8.35
CA GLU A 28 1.49 -10.03 -9.58
C GLU A 28 0.69 -8.76 -9.29
N PHE A 29 0.97 -7.70 -10.07
CA PHE A 29 0.29 -6.43 -9.95
C PHE A 29 -0.85 -6.35 -10.96
N ALA A 30 -2.00 -5.85 -10.51
CA ALA A 30 -3.08 -5.42 -11.38
C ALA A 30 -2.92 -3.92 -11.67
N LYS A 31 -3.22 -3.50 -12.90
CA LYS A 31 -3.20 -2.09 -13.27
C LYS A 31 -4.32 -1.35 -12.54
N SER A 32 -4.02 -0.17 -12.02
CA SER A 32 -4.96 0.69 -11.32
C SER A 32 -4.89 2.11 -11.87
N LEU A 33 -6.07 2.67 -12.15
CA LEU A 33 -6.26 4.08 -12.55
C LEU A 33 -7.00 4.85 -11.44
N ASP A 34 -6.85 4.42 -10.20
CA ASP A 34 -7.45 5.10 -9.06
C ASP A 34 -7.05 6.59 -9.05
N GLY A 35 -8.02 7.47 -8.79
CA GLY A 35 -7.82 8.93 -8.81
C GLY A 35 -6.86 9.46 -7.77
N LEU A 36 -6.46 8.64 -6.80
CA LEU A 36 -5.41 8.99 -5.84
C LEU A 36 -4.03 9.11 -6.51
N PHE A 37 -3.81 8.43 -7.63
CA PHE A 37 -2.53 8.43 -8.35
C PHE A 37 -2.55 9.41 -9.52
N THR A 38 -1.37 9.95 -9.86
CA THR A 38 -1.24 10.88 -10.99
C THR A 38 -1.32 10.21 -12.34
N SER A 39 -1.12 8.89 -12.41
CA SER A 39 -1.27 8.06 -13.59
C SER A 39 -1.46 6.61 -13.19
N GLU A 40 -1.44 5.68 -14.15
CA GLU A 40 -1.59 4.26 -13.90
C GLU A 40 -0.43 3.72 -13.05
N VAL A 41 -0.77 2.90 -12.07
CA VAL A 41 0.18 2.16 -11.22
C VAL A 41 -0.18 0.68 -11.20
N GLY A 42 0.75 -0.17 -10.78
CA GLY A 42 0.47 -1.55 -10.41
C GLY A 42 0.09 -1.64 -8.93
N ARG A 43 -0.93 -2.41 -8.60
CA ARG A 43 -1.35 -2.63 -7.20
C ARG A 43 -1.59 -4.10 -6.94
N ALA A 44 -1.26 -4.52 -5.72
CA ALA A 44 -1.58 -5.86 -5.24
C ALA A 44 -2.00 -5.78 -3.78
N MET A 45 -3.19 -6.30 -3.47
CA MET A 45 -3.65 -6.46 -2.09
C MET A 45 -3.13 -7.80 -1.57
N LEU A 46 -2.33 -7.79 -0.52
CA LEU A 46 -1.77 -9.00 0.08
C LEU A 46 -2.57 -9.44 1.30
N VAL A 47 -2.83 -8.51 2.23
CA VAL A 47 -3.70 -8.75 3.39
C VAL A 47 -4.79 -7.69 3.35
N GLY A 48 -6.00 -8.11 3.10
CA GLY A 48 -7.15 -7.23 2.88
C GLY A 48 -8.15 -7.24 4.04
N PRO A 49 -9.20 -6.39 3.93
CA PRO A 49 -10.23 -6.29 4.96
C PRO A 49 -10.95 -7.63 5.21
N GLU A 50 -11.10 -8.45 4.18
CA GLU A 50 -11.77 -9.75 4.27
C GLU A 50 -11.00 -10.76 5.12
N ASP A 51 -9.72 -10.52 5.36
CA ASP A 51 -8.90 -11.39 6.22
C ASP A 51 -9.23 -11.22 7.71
N GLY A 52 -9.89 -10.12 8.08
CA GLY A 52 -10.36 -9.88 9.43
C GLY A 52 -9.29 -9.61 10.47
N GLY A 53 -8.06 -9.30 10.03
CA GLY A 53 -6.94 -8.99 10.92
C GLY A 53 -6.81 -7.51 11.26
N ASN A 54 -5.70 -7.17 11.90
CA ASN A 54 -5.43 -5.81 12.39
C ASN A 54 -4.72 -4.92 11.36
N PHE A 55 -4.21 -5.49 10.28
CA PHE A 55 -3.42 -4.77 9.28
C PHE A 55 -3.97 -4.98 7.88
N ILE A 56 -3.84 -3.94 7.07
CA ILE A 56 -4.00 -4.00 5.62
C ILE A 56 -2.61 -3.86 5.02
N VAL A 57 -2.24 -4.82 4.18
CA VAL A 57 -0.93 -4.84 3.52
C VAL A 57 -1.14 -4.91 2.02
N SER A 58 -0.56 -3.95 1.32
CA SER A 58 -0.60 -3.90 -0.14
C SER A 58 0.77 -3.58 -0.70
N MET A 59 0.95 -3.82 -1.99
CA MET A 59 2.12 -3.35 -2.73
C MET A 59 1.67 -2.43 -3.85
N VAL A 60 2.47 -1.42 -4.13
CA VAL A 60 2.26 -0.51 -5.25
C VAL A 60 3.56 -0.41 -6.05
N ASP A 61 3.44 -0.51 -7.36
CA ASP A 61 4.53 -0.35 -8.32
C ASP A 61 4.25 0.88 -9.17
N PHE A 62 5.12 1.89 -9.03
CA PHE A 62 4.98 3.17 -9.69
C PHE A 62 5.91 3.24 -10.90
N PRO A 63 5.41 3.54 -12.11
CA PRO A 63 6.27 3.92 -13.23
C PRO A 63 7.06 5.20 -12.92
N PRO A 64 8.18 5.45 -13.63
CA PRO A 64 8.97 6.66 -13.42
C PRO A 64 8.13 7.94 -13.40
N GLY A 65 8.33 8.78 -12.40
CA GLY A 65 7.65 10.06 -12.24
C GLY A 65 6.21 10.00 -11.76
N VAL A 66 5.62 8.83 -11.64
CA VAL A 66 4.24 8.67 -11.14
C VAL A 66 4.25 8.65 -9.62
N ARG A 67 3.32 9.38 -9.00
CA ARG A 67 3.16 9.46 -7.55
C ARG A 67 1.70 9.41 -7.16
N ASN A 68 1.43 9.25 -5.89
CA ASN A 68 0.09 9.55 -5.42
C ASN A 68 -0.03 11.05 -5.08
N LYS A 69 -1.26 11.48 -4.95
CA LYS A 69 -1.60 12.86 -4.63
C LYS A 69 -1.52 13.08 -3.13
N PHE A 70 -1.34 14.32 -2.70
CA PHE A 70 -1.37 14.65 -1.28
C PHE A 70 -2.62 14.05 -0.63
N HIS A 71 -2.42 13.36 0.46
CA HIS A 71 -3.48 12.69 1.22
C HIS A 71 -3.07 12.49 2.67
N ILE A 72 -4.04 12.09 3.48
CA ILE A 72 -3.82 11.65 4.86
C ILE A 72 -4.45 10.28 5.07
N HIS A 73 -3.92 9.54 6.02
CA HIS A 73 -4.54 8.33 6.56
C HIS A 73 -4.94 8.54 8.00
N SER A 74 -6.02 7.91 8.44
CA SER A 74 -6.47 7.98 9.84
C SER A 74 -5.58 7.15 10.78
N SER A 75 -4.73 6.28 10.26
CA SER A 75 -3.73 5.53 11.02
C SER A 75 -2.31 5.87 10.58
N ASP A 76 -1.32 5.44 11.36
CA ASP A 76 0.06 5.43 10.90
C ASP A 76 0.20 4.54 9.67
N GLN A 77 1.15 4.86 8.82
CA GLN A 77 1.51 4.06 7.67
C GLN A 77 2.99 3.72 7.71
N ILE A 78 3.30 2.46 7.44
CA ILE A 78 4.68 2.02 7.21
C ILE A 78 4.83 1.69 5.73
N LEU A 79 5.89 2.21 5.12
CA LEU A 79 6.31 1.80 3.78
C LEU A 79 7.63 1.04 3.90
N ILE A 80 7.74 -0.03 3.15
CA ILE A 80 9.00 -0.77 3.00
C ILE A 80 9.31 -0.78 1.51
N VAL A 81 10.38 -0.09 1.12
CA VAL A 81 10.76 0.01 -0.30
C VAL A 81 11.37 -1.32 -0.74
N THR A 82 10.84 -1.90 -1.80
CA THR A 82 11.27 -3.20 -2.33
C THR A 82 12.10 -3.07 -3.59
N SER A 83 11.91 -2.02 -4.38
CA SER A 83 12.70 -1.79 -5.61
C SER A 83 12.70 -0.33 -6.01
N GLY A 84 13.76 0.08 -6.72
CA GLY A 84 13.87 1.39 -7.33
C GLY A 84 14.16 2.53 -6.36
N VAL A 85 13.97 3.74 -6.87
CA VAL A 85 14.18 4.99 -6.13
C VAL A 85 12.88 5.78 -6.18
N GLY A 86 12.45 6.25 -5.02
CA GLY A 86 11.25 7.05 -4.90
C GLY A 86 11.46 8.28 -4.03
N ILE A 87 10.37 9.01 -3.83
CA ILE A 87 10.32 10.21 -3.02
C ILE A 87 9.15 10.07 -2.06
N VAL A 88 9.37 10.44 -0.81
CA VAL A 88 8.31 10.67 0.18
C VAL A 88 8.32 12.15 0.53
N ALA A 89 7.19 12.81 0.40
CA ALA A 89 7.11 14.26 0.53
C ALA A 89 6.04 14.68 1.53
N THR A 90 6.35 15.72 2.27
CA THR A 90 5.38 16.51 3.03
C THR A 90 5.29 17.91 2.37
N GLN A 91 4.57 18.84 3.00
CA GLN A 91 4.55 20.23 2.51
C GLN A 91 5.91 20.92 2.64
N ASP A 92 6.76 20.46 3.55
CA ASP A 92 7.99 21.12 3.94
C ASP A 92 9.26 20.48 3.35
N GLU A 93 9.18 19.20 2.94
CA GLU A 93 10.38 18.48 2.49
C GLU A 93 10.05 17.36 1.50
N GLU A 94 11.03 16.99 0.72
CA GLU A 94 11.04 15.79 -0.11
C GLU A 94 12.24 14.94 0.27
N ILE A 95 12.01 13.67 0.55
CA ILE A 95 13.03 12.72 0.99
C ILE A 95 13.16 11.62 -0.04
N ALA A 96 14.36 11.43 -0.58
CA ALA A 96 14.65 10.30 -1.47
C ALA A 96 14.76 9.01 -0.67
N VAL A 97 14.15 7.94 -1.17
CA VAL A 97 14.20 6.61 -0.56
C VAL A 97 14.51 5.56 -1.62
N SER A 98 15.08 4.45 -1.20
CA SER A 98 15.47 3.36 -2.10
C SER A 98 15.26 2.01 -1.46
N ALA A 99 15.43 0.93 -2.25
CA ALA A 99 15.20 -0.44 -1.81
C ALA A 99 15.91 -0.74 -0.49
N GLY A 100 15.17 -1.30 0.45
CA GLY A 100 15.62 -1.61 1.81
C GLY A 100 15.26 -0.54 2.84
N ASP A 101 14.83 0.65 2.41
CA ASP A 101 14.42 1.70 3.36
C ASP A 101 13.04 1.41 3.93
N LEU A 102 12.89 1.73 5.21
CA LEU A 102 11.61 1.72 5.90
C LEU A 102 11.22 3.18 6.21
N VAL A 103 9.99 3.53 5.87
CA VAL A 103 9.44 4.87 6.08
C VAL A 103 8.28 4.76 7.06
N SER A 104 8.30 5.60 8.09
CA SER A 104 7.21 5.72 9.06
C SER A 104 6.50 7.06 8.85
N ILE A 105 5.21 7.00 8.57
CA ILE A 105 4.38 8.18 8.30
C ILE A 105 3.29 8.23 9.38
N PRO A 106 3.32 9.25 10.26
CA PRO A 106 2.31 9.37 11.30
C PRO A 106 0.89 9.55 10.76
N ALA A 107 -0.08 9.11 11.51
CA ALA A 107 -1.50 9.36 11.22
C ALA A 107 -1.76 10.85 11.00
N ASN A 108 -2.60 11.16 10.02
CA ASN A 108 -3.06 12.51 9.69
C ASN A 108 -1.97 13.47 9.17
N LEU A 109 -0.77 12.97 8.85
CA LEU A 109 0.25 13.77 8.20
C LEU A 109 -0.03 13.87 6.69
N LYS A 110 -0.17 15.10 6.19
CA LYS A 110 -0.36 15.36 4.77
C LYS A 110 0.93 15.01 4.02
N HIS A 111 0.86 14.07 3.10
CA HIS A 111 2.03 13.56 2.41
C HIS A 111 1.66 12.98 1.03
N TRP A 112 2.67 12.73 0.23
CA TRP A 112 2.60 11.87 -0.95
C TRP A 112 3.88 11.06 -1.07
N HIS A 113 3.83 10.01 -1.85
CA HIS A 113 5.01 9.23 -2.23
C HIS A 113 4.85 8.72 -3.67
N GLY A 114 5.98 8.42 -4.30
CA GLY A 114 5.99 7.94 -5.67
C GLY A 114 7.38 7.77 -6.21
N ALA A 115 7.45 7.43 -7.50
CA ALA A 115 8.71 7.18 -8.20
C ALA A 115 9.46 8.49 -8.47
N SER A 116 10.80 8.42 -8.41
CA SER A 116 11.61 9.49 -8.96
C SER A 116 11.40 9.60 -10.47
N ALA A 117 11.79 10.72 -11.06
CA ALA A 117 11.58 10.96 -12.50
C ALA A 117 12.30 9.93 -13.38
N GLU A 118 13.36 9.30 -12.89
CA GLU A 118 14.26 8.44 -13.64
C GLU A 118 14.22 6.97 -13.26
N SER A 119 13.39 6.59 -12.30
CA SER A 119 13.33 5.23 -11.78
C SER A 119 11.90 4.78 -11.56
N GLU A 120 11.61 3.53 -11.81
CA GLU A 120 10.43 2.90 -11.23
C GLU A 120 10.64 2.74 -9.72
N PHE A 121 9.55 2.52 -8.98
CA PHE A 121 9.57 2.48 -7.52
C PHE A 121 8.45 1.57 -7.02
N ALA A 122 8.81 0.59 -6.21
CA ALA A 122 7.81 -0.28 -5.58
C ALA A 122 8.00 -0.31 -4.07
N HIS A 123 6.89 -0.37 -3.36
CA HIS A 123 6.90 -0.49 -1.91
C HIS A 123 5.76 -1.35 -1.40
N ILE A 124 5.95 -1.89 -0.20
CA ILE A 124 4.89 -2.45 0.63
C ILE A 124 4.30 -1.29 1.43
N SER A 125 2.97 -1.25 1.56
CA SER A 125 2.25 -0.33 2.43
C SER A 125 1.55 -1.12 3.53
N ILE A 126 1.72 -0.71 4.77
CA ILE A 126 1.08 -1.31 5.93
C ILE A 126 0.32 -0.21 6.67
N VAL A 127 -0.99 -0.39 6.82
CA VAL A 127 -1.86 0.49 7.61
C VAL A 127 -2.75 -0.36 8.51
N ALA A 128 -3.38 0.26 9.50
CA ALA A 128 -4.34 -0.45 10.34
C ALA A 128 -5.61 -0.78 9.55
N SER A 129 -6.25 -1.89 9.89
CA SER A 129 -7.60 -2.20 9.39
C SER A 129 -8.56 -1.07 9.77
N GLY A 130 -9.45 -0.71 8.86
CA GLY A 130 -10.40 0.38 9.06
C GLY A 130 -9.82 1.78 8.80
N THR A 131 -8.57 1.89 8.35
CA THR A 131 -7.98 3.17 7.98
C THR A 131 -8.79 3.86 6.88
N VAL A 132 -9.06 5.14 7.09
CA VAL A 132 -9.71 6.00 6.11
C VAL A 132 -8.65 6.88 5.46
N THR A 133 -8.62 6.88 4.13
CA THR A 133 -7.74 7.73 3.33
C THR A 133 -8.53 8.92 2.80
N THR A 134 -8.01 10.12 3.02
CA THR A 134 -8.63 11.36 2.51
C THR A 134 -7.68 12.04 1.55
N GLN A 135 -8.10 12.18 0.29
CA GLN A 135 -7.34 12.88 -0.74
C GLN A 135 -7.47 14.38 -0.55
N LEU A 136 -6.36 15.10 -0.59
CA LEU A 136 -6.28 16.54 -0.35
C LEU A 136 -5.82 17.33 -1.58
N GLU A 137 -5.62 16.66 -2.68
CA GLU A 137 -5.19 17.24 -3.95
C GLU A 137 -6.08 16.70 -5.06
N THR A 138 -6.52 17.55 -5.99
CA THR A 138 -7.38 17.14 -7.12
C THR A 138 -6.62 16.46 -8.26
#